data_3d7333c6de82afd5385f2ae4e2811a7c
#
_entry.id   3d7333c6de82afd5385f2ae4e2811a7c
#
_cell.length_a   1.000
_cell.length_b   1.000
_cell.length_c   1.000
_cell.angle_alpha   90.00
_cell.angle_beta   90.00
_cell.angle_gamma   90.00
#
_symmetry.space_group_name_H-M   'P 1'
#
loop_
_entity.id
_entity.type
_entity.pdbx_description
1 polymer ?
#
loop_
_entity_poly.entity_id
_entity_poly.type
_entity_poly.pdbx_seq_one_letter_code
_entity_poly.pdbx_strand_id
1 'polypeptide(L)'
;MDIKDITKDLIGKEITICGWVKNHRKQATFGFINLFDGTCTNSLQVVYDNTLKDFEEIGHIHIGSSVKVIGTVKESEGKGQDIDLVASDVILLGDCPEDYPIQP
;
A
#
# COMPACT_ATOMS: atom_id res chain seq x y z
N MET A 1 4.14 3.40 -12.87
CA MET A 1 4.72 2.12 -12.39
C MET A 1 3.60 1.23 -11.88
N ASP A 2 3.63 -0.03 -12.26
CA ASP A 2 2.65 -1.02 -11.84
C ASP A 2 3.23 -1.92 -10.75
N ILE A 3 2.35 -2.52 -9.93
CA ILE A 3 2.80 -3.40 -8.85
C ILE A 3 3.64 -4.55 -9.40
N LYS A 4 3.28 -5.10 -10.55
CA LYS A 4 4.06 -6.20 -11.18
C LYS A 4 5.50 -5.80 -11.52
N ASP A 5 5.77 -4.51 -11.65
CA ASP A 5 7.10 -4.01 -12.00
C ASP A 5 7.99 -3.81 -10.78
N ILE A 6 7.44 -3.95 -9.58
CA ILE A 6 8.19 -3.79 -8.34
C ILE A 6 8.88 -5.11 -8.02
N THR A 7 10.19 -5.13 -8.14
CA THR A 7 10.99 -6.33 -7.94
C THR A 7 12.09 -6.06 -6.93
N LYS A 8 12.84 -7.10 -6.58
CA LYS A 8 13.97 -7.00 -5.65
C LYS A 8 15.04 -6.02 -6.12
N ASP A 9 15.11 -5.77 -7.42
CA ASP A 9 16.07 -4.82 -7.97
C ASP A 9 15.82 -3.39 -7.49
N LEU A 10 14.61 -3.12 -7.02
CA LEU A 10 14.22 -1.79 -6.54
C LEU A 10 14.45 -1.61 -5.04
N ILE A 11 14.92 -2.63 -4.34
CA ILE A 11 15.18 -2.52 -2.89
C ILE A 11 16.10 -1.34 -2.62
N GLY A 12 15.68 -0.48 -1.66
CA GLY A 12 16.40 0.73 -1.30
C GLY A 12 16.01 1.97 -2.10
N LYS A 13 15.19 1.80 -3.13
CA LYS A 13 14.75 2.93 -3.96
C LYS A 13 13.39 3.43 -3.52
N GLU A 14 13.19 4.73 -3.62
CA GLU A 14 11.88 5.35 -3.39
C GLU A 14 11.08 5.30 -4.68
N ILE A 15 9.83 4.85 -4.57
CA ILE A 15 8.92 4.76 -5.69
C ILE A 15 7.58 5.37 -5.33
N THR A 16 6.78 5.66 -6.36
CA THR A 16 5.40 6.10 -6.22
C THR A 16 4.52 5.10 -6.96
N ILE A 17 3.48 4.60 -6.27
CA ILE A 17 2.58 3.60 -6.83
C ILE A 17 1.14 3.95 -6.48
N CYS A 18 0.22 3.72 -7.41
CA CYS A 18 -1.22 3.91 -7.20
C CYS A 18 -1.92 2.57 -7.25
N GLY A 19 -3.00 2.43 -6.50
CA GLY A 19 -3.79 1.21 -6.51
C GLY A 19 -4.96 1.31 -5.54
N TRP A 20 -5.62 0.18 -5.36
CA TRP A 20 -6.76 0.07 -4.44
C TRP A 20 -6.33 -0.63 -3.17
N VAL A 21 -6.95 -0.24 -2.06
CA VAL A 21 -6.77 -0.92 -0.77
C VAL A 21 -7.55 -2.23 -0.80
N LYS A 22 -6.85 -3.34 -0.92
CA LYS A 22 -7.45 -4.68 -0.89
C LYS A 22 -7.68 -5.15 0.54
N ASN A 23 -6.79 -4.78 1.45
CA ASN A 23 -6.90 -5.08 2.86
C ASN A 23 -6.16 -4.01 3.65
N HIS A 24 -6.60 -3.77 4.88
CA HIS A 24 -6.01 -2.73 5.70
C HIS A 24 -6.08 -3.13 7.17
N ARG A 25 -4.95 -3.09 7.85
CA ARG A 25 -4.86 -3.45 9.28
C ARG A 25 -4.03 -2.38 9.98
N LYS A 26 -4.68 -1.64 10.88
CA LYS A 26 -4.00 -0.61 11.69
C LYS A 26 -3.77 -1.12 13.09
N GLN A 27 -2.54 -0.98 13.55
CA GLN A 27 -2.13 -1.23 14.93
C GLN A 27 -1.92 0.10 15.65
N ALA A 28 -1.49 0.05 16.91
CA ALA A 28 -1.33 1.26 17.70
C ALA A 28 -0.24 2.21 17.16
N THR A 29 0.85 1.67 16.62
CA THR A 29 2.00 2.45 16.19
C THR A 29 2.38 2.26 14.72
N PHE A 30 1.69 1.34 14.02
CA PHE A 30 1.97 1.06 12.62
C PHE A 30 0.74 0.46 11.95
N GLY A 31 0.80 0.27 10.65
CA GLY A 31 -0.28 -0.39 9.92
C GLY A 31 0.23 -1.01 8.63
N PHE A 32 -0.64 -1.84 8.03
CA PHE A 32 -0.36 -2.53 6.78
C PHE A 32 -1.51 -2.30 5.81
N ILE A 33 -1.17 -1.99 4.58
CA ILE A 33 -2.13 -1.90 3.48
C ILE A 33 -1.70 -2.87 2.40
N ASN A 34 -2.59 -3.78 2.00
CA ASN A 34 -2.35 -4.59 0.83
C ASN A 34 -2.90 -3.83 -0.37
N LEU A 35 -2.00 -3.42 -1.25
CA LEU A 35 -2.31 -2.59 -2.40
C LEU A 35 -2.42 -3.46 -3.65
N PHE A 36 -3.44 -3.21 -4.47
CA PHE A 36 -3.71 -3.97 -5.67
C PHE A 36 -4.01 -3.01 -6.82
N ASP A 37 -3.40 -3.24 -7.98
CA ASP A 37 -3.62 -2.38 -9.15
C ASP A 37 -4.13 -3.14 -10.38
N GLY A 38 -4.40 -4.43 -10.22
CA GLY A 38 -4.91 -5.24 -11.32
C GLY A 38 -3.86 -5.79 -12.27
N THR A 39 -2.58 -5.43 -12.09
CA THR A 39 -1.53 -5.88 -13.02
C THR A 39 -0.98 -7.26 -12.73
N CYS A 40 -1.25 -7.77 -11.52
CA CYS A 40 -0.85 -9.12 -11.13
C CYS A 40 -1.83 -9.67 -10.12
N THR A 41 -1.75 -10.97 -9.83
CA THR A 41 -2.65 -11.62 -8.87
C THR A 41 -2.27 -11.35 -7.42
N ASN A 42 -1.04 -10.92 -7.18
CA ASN A 42 -0.54 -10.65 -5.84
C ASN A 42 -0.71 -9.17 -5.50
N SER A 43 -0.92 -8.89 -4.23
CA SER A 43 -0.95 -7.53 -3.74
C SER A 43 0.42 -7.14 -3.20
N LEU A 44 0.68 -5.83 -3.16
CA LEU A 44 1.89 -5.28 -2.56
C LEU A 44 1.59 -4.90 -1.11
N GLN A 45 2.41 -5.38 -0.18
CA GLN A 45 2.26 -4.97 1.21
C GLN A 45 2.93 -3.62 1.43
N VAL A 46 2.13 -2.66 1.85
CA VAL A 46 2.60 -1.32 2.23
C VAL A 46 2.60 -1.24 3.74
N VAL A 47 3.75 -0.88 4.31
CA VAL A 47 3.90 -0.71 5.76
C VAL A 47 4.02 0.78 6.05
N TYR A 48 3.26 1.26 7.02
CA TYR A 48 3.36 2.65 7.47
C TYR A 48 3.36 2.68 8.99
N ASP A 49 3.92 3.74 9.57
CA ASP A 49 4.01 3.85 11.02
C ASP A 49 3.67 5.26 11.49
N ASN A 50 3.73 5.45 12.81
CA ASN A 50 3.33 6.70 13.43
C ASN A 50 4.34 7.84 13.27
N THR A 51 5.40 7.65 12.50
CA THR A 51 6.27 8.74 12.11
C THR A 51 5.65 9.61 11.00
N LEU A 52 4.63 9.06 10.30
CA LEU A 52 3.91 9.81 9.30
C LEU A 52 2.94 10.77 9.99
N LYS A 53 2.98 12.03 9.58
CA LYS A 53 2.09 13.04 10.18
C LYS A 53 0.61 12.74 10.02
N ASP A 54 0.26 11.98 8.95
CA ASP A 54 -1.12 11.61 8.65
C ASP A 54 -1.46 10.20 9.11
N PHE A 55 -0.71 9.65 10.05
CA PHE A 55 -0.86 8.27 10.50
C PHE A 55 -2.31 7.93 10.88
N GLU A 56 -2.97 8.81 11.66
CA GLU A 56 -4.36 8.55 12.08
C GLU A 56 -5.33 8.60 10.91
N GLU A 57 -5.14 9.52 9.98
CA GLU A 57 -5.99 9.63 8.80
C GLU A 57 -5.80 8.44 7.88
N ILE A 58 -4.55 7.99 7.71
CA ILE A 58 -4.26 6.79 6.92
C ILE A 58 -4.97 5.59 7.51
N GLY A 59 -5.01 5.49 8.84
CA GLY A 59 -5.68 4.40 9.54
C GLY A 59 -7.18 4.31 9.28
N HIS A 60 -7.81 5.40 8.83
CA HIS A 60 -9.24 5.43 8.52
C HIS A 60 -9.57 5.15 7.05
N ILE A 61 -8.57 4.90 6.22
CA ILE A 61 -8.81 4.61 4.80
C ILE A 61 -9.52 3.27 4.66
N HIS A 62 -10.62 3.28 3.91
CA HIS A 62 -11.47 2.10 3.74
C HIS A 62 -10.90 1.14 2.67
N ILE A 63 -11.23 -0.13 2.83
CA ILE A 63 -10.99 -1.15 1.79
C ILE A 63 -11.73 -0.71 0.53
N GLY A 64 -11.06 -0.82 -0.61
CA GLY A 64 -11.61 -0.41 -1.90
C GLY A 64 -11.28 1.03 -2.28
N SER A 65 -10.73 1.80 -1.36
CA SER A 65 -10.31 3.18 -1.66
C SER A 65 -9.12 3.17 -2.60
N SER A 66 -9.06 4.20 -3.46
CA SER A 66 -7.94 4.43 -4.35
C SER A 66 -6.92 5.31 -3.64
N VAL A 67 -5.67 4.87 -3.63
CA VAL A 67 -4.60 5.59 -2.93
C VAL A 67 -3.35 5.69 -3.79
N LYS A 68 -2.55 6.71 -3.49
CA LYS A 68 -1.22 6.90 -4.04
C LYS A 68 -0.24 6.76 -2.88
N VAL A 69 0.73 5.88 -3.03
CA VAL A 69 1.72 5.60 -1.99
C VAL A 69 3.10 5.99 -2.48
N ILE A 70 3.79 6.75 -1.67
CA ILE A 70 5.20 7.08 -1.89
C ILE A 70 5.99 6.36 -0.81
N GLY A 71 6.96 5.57 -1.19
CA GLY A 71 7.73 4.82 -0.20
C GLY A 71 8.98 4.19 -0.76
N THR A 72 9.71 3.53 0.13
CA THR A 72 10.97 2.86 -0.19
C THR A 72 10.76 1.36 -0.21
N VAL A 73 11.24 0.72 -1.26
CA VAL A 73 11.17 -0.74 -1.39
C VAL A 73 12.17 -1.37 -0.43
N LYS A 74 11.71 -2.29 0.38
CA LYS A 74 12.52 -3.01 1.37
C LYS A 74 12.35 -4.50 1.20
N GLU A 75 13.35 -5.26 1.64
CA GLU A 75 13.21 -6.71 1.71
C GLU A 75 12.15 -7.07 2.76
N SER A 76 11.23 -7.94 2.39
CA SER A 76 10.17 -8.36 3.30
C SER A 76 10.68 -9.40 4.28
N GLU A 77 10.27 -9.28 5.54
CA GLU A 77 10.52 -10.29 6.55
C GLU A 77 9.37 -11.31 6.62
N GLY A 78 8.27 -11.03 5.91
CA GLY A 78 7.12 -11.89 5.92
C GLY A 78 7.25 -13.07 4.97
N LYS A 79 6.54 -14.16 5.29
CA LYS A 79 6.49 -15.33 4.44
C LYS A 79 5.61 -15.05 3.22
N GLY A 80 6.03 -15.53 2.07
CA GLY A 80 5.25 -15.45 0.85
C GLY A 80 5.38 -14.14 0.09
N GLN A 81 6.19 -13.20 0.59
CA GLN A 81 6.49 -11.95 -0.11
C GLN A 81 7.99 -11.72 -0.10
N ASP A 82 8.50 -11.22 -1.22
CA ASP A 82 9.92 -10.92 -1.34
C ASP A 82 10.24 -9.48 -0.90
N ILE A 83 9.30 -8.58 -1.05
CA ILE A 83 9.50 -7.15 -0.79
C ILE A 83 8.28 -6.53 -0.13
N ASP A 84 8.53 -5.48 0.64
CA ASP A 84 7.51 -4.59 1.19
C ASP A 84 7.79 -3.17 0.73
N LEU A 85 6.75 -2.34 0.71
CA LEU A 85 6.91 -0.90 0.48
C LEU A 85 6.72 -0.18 1.81
N VAL A 86 7.78 0.43 2.31
CA VAL A 86 7.71 1.23 3.54
C VAL A 86 7.30 2.64 3.14
N ALA A 87 6.05 3.00 3.47
CA ALA A 87 5.49 4.26 3.03
C ALA A 87 6.13 5.45 3.74
N SER A 88 6.48 6.47 2.97
CA SER A 88 6.78 7.79 3.50
C SER A 88 5.57 8.70 3.41
N ASP A 89 4.60 8.37 2.55
CA ASP A 89 3.33 9.08 2.49
C ASP A 89 2.28 8.19 1.83
N VAL A 90 1.02 8.33 2.25
CA VAL A 90 -0.13 7.66 1.66
C VAL A 90 -1.19 8.72 1.40
N ILE A 91 -1.56 8.90 0.15
CA ILE A 91 -2.49 9.95 -0.27
C ILE A 91 -3.77 9.30 -0.75
N LEU A 92 -4.89 9.67 -0.13
CA LEU A 92 -6.20 9.20 -0.53
C LEU A 92 -6.61 9.92 -1.81
N LEU A 93 -6.84 9.16 -2.88
CA LEU A 93 -7.28 9.71 -4.16
C LEU A 93 -8.78 9.79 -4.26
N GLY A 94 -9.48 8.93 -3.52
CA GLY A 94 -10.93 8.94 -3.43
C GLY A 94 -11.41 7.77 -2.60
N ASP A 95 -12.54 7.95 -1.90
CA ASP A 95 -13.20 6.85 -1.21
C ASP A 95 -13.99 6.03 -2.21
N CYS A 96 -14.08 4.74 -1.94
CA CYS A 96 -14.88 3.83 -2.75
C CYS A 96 -16.34 3.91 -2.27
N PRO A 97 -17.27 4.42 -3.10
CA PRO A 97 -18.69 4.34 -2.76
C PRO A 97 -19.13 2.89 -2.65
N GLU A 98 -20.19 2.64 -1.85
CA GLU A 98 -20.66 1.27 -1.63
C GLU A 98 -20.97 0.52 -2.91
N ASP A 99 -21.46 1.21 -3.91
CA ASP A 99 -21.82 0.62 -5.20
C ASP A 99 -20.67 0.59 -6.20
N TYR A 100 -19.49 1.05 -5.80
CA TYR A 100 -18.32 1.06 -6.67
C TYR A 100 -17.73 -0.35 -6.76
N PRO A 101 -17.67 -0.94 -7.96
CA PRO A 101 -17.15 -2.29 -8.07
C PRO A 101 -15.65 -2.32 -7.81
N ILE A 102 -15.26 -3.17 -6.86
CA ILE A 102 -13.85 -3.43 -6.60
C ILE A 102 -13.42 -4.54 -7.56
N GLN A 103 -12.48 -4.23 -8.41
CA GLN A 103 -11.98 -5.19 -9.38
C GLN A 103 -10.77 -5.90 -8.78
N PRO A 104 -10.89 -7.22 -8.57
CA PRO A 104 -9.75 -7.99 -8.08
C PRO A 104 -8.66 -8.13 -9.14
#